data_d752cee0c2546166bb2a87130bc113f5
#
_entry.id   d752cee0c2546166bb2a87130bc113f5
#
_cell.length_a   1.000
_cell.length_b   1.000
_cell.length_c   1.000
_cell.angle_alpha   90.00
_cell.angle_beta   90.00
_cell.angle_gamma   90.00
#
_symmetry.space_group_name_H-M   'P 1'
#
loop_
_entity.id
_entity.type
_entity.pdbx_description
1 polymer ?
#
loop_
_entity_poly.entity_id
_entity_poly.type
_entity_poly.pdbx_seq_one_letter_code
_entity_poly.pdbx_strand_id
1 'polypeptide(L)'
;MLKRCGEGKKLAFSFDVPGYPTFCLANRQISDFIYDYTAQFWENYRNVPKIATIQSFETHQVSMSTSILFDPYFESYLKGMLDKGMLRNSILFVTSDHGIHYGNRFVKYTEEGRTEHKAPLLIMVVPKTITGRFPELKDALTA
;
A
#
# COMPACT_ATOMS: atom_id res chain seq x y z
N MET A 1 -4.77 13.08 18.34
CA MET A 1 -3.66 13.34 17.40
C MET A 1 -2.84 12.07 17.28
N LEU A 2 -2.80 11.48 16.10
CA LEU A 2 -2.05 10.25 15.83
C LEU A 2 -0.55 10.60 15.79
N LYS A 3 0.28 9.92 16.58
CA LYS A 3 1.72 10.17 16.65
C LYS A 3 2.47 9.17 15.75
N ARG A 4 3.59 9.57 15.17
CA ARG A 4 4.46 8.68 14.40
C ARG A 4 5.25 7.73 15.30
N CYS A 5 5.69 6.59 14.77
CA CYS A 5 6.59 5.70 15.51
C CYS A 5 7.85 6.45 15.94
N GLY A 6 8.26 6.32 17.20
CA GLY A 6 9.42 7.01 17.77
C GLY A 6 9.15 8.38 18.43
N GLU A 7 7.98 8.96 18.24
CA GLU A 7 7.61 10.24 18.87
C GLU A 7 6.99 10.05 20.25
N GLY A 8 7.79 9.60 21.21
CA GLY A 8 7.40 9.47 22.61
C GLY A 8 6.96 8.08 23.02
N LYS A 9 7.05 7.82 24.32
CA LYS A 9 6.85 6.55 25.00
C LYS A 9 5.61 5.82 24.47
N LYS A 10 5.84 4.62 23.91
CA LYS A 10 4.84 3.61 23.53
C LYS A 10 3.63 4.19 22.81
N LEU A 11 3.74 4.41 21.52
CA LEU A 11 2.57 4.29 20.69
C LEU A 11 2.24 2.82 20.55
N ALA A 12 1.74 2.32 21.61
CA ALA A 12 0.74 1.32 21.53
C ALA A 12 -0.52 2.03 21.01
N PHE A 13 -0.80 2.00 19.72
CA PHE A 13 -2.11 1.64 19.32
C PHE A 13 -2.24 0.15 19.65
N SER A 14 -1.96 -0.15 20.88
CA SER A 14 -2.54 -1.22 21.59
C SER A 14 -3.99 -0.80 21.80
N PHE A 15 -4.82 -0.98 20.82
CA PHE A 15 -6.02 -1.67 21.19
C PHE A 15 -5.48 -2.99 21.74
N ASP A 16 -5.56 -3.17 23.05
CA ASP A 16 -5.32 -4.44 23.72
C ASP A 16 -6.43 -5.44 23.34
N VAL A 17 -6.68 -5.55 22.06
CA VAL A 17 -7.50 -6.57 21.46
C VAL A 17 -6.52 -7.64 20.99
N PRO A 18 -6.50 -8.80 21.65
CA PRO A 18 -5.66 -9.90 21.24
C PRO A 18 -5.86 -10.17 19.75
N GLY A 19 -4.77 -10.13 18.97
CA GLY A 19 -4.80 -10.42 17.53
C GLY A 19 -4.72 -9.22 16.58
N TYR A 20 -4.67 -7.97 17.06
CA TYR A 20 -4.43 -6.82 16.20
C TYR A 20 -2.93 -6.54 16.06
N PRO A 21 -2.43 -6.33 14.83
CA PRO A 21 -1.02 -6.07 14.63
C PRO A 21 -0.61 -4.74 15.26
N THR A 22 0.53 -4.75 15.93
CA THR A 22 1.19 -3.52 16.36
C THR A 22 1.74 -2.79 15.12
N PHE A 23 1.44 -1.50 14.96
CA PHE A 23 1.92 -0.71 13.82
C PHE A 23 3.42 -0.43 13.86
N CYS A 24 3.99 -0.45 15.05
CA CYS A 24 5.37 -0.09 15.25
C CYS A 24 6.17 -1.26 15.81
N LEU A 25 7.27 -1.56 15.15
CA LEU A 25 8.32 -2.42 15.67
C LEU A 25 9.51 -1.52 16.03
N ALA A 26 9.86 -1.45 17.32
CA ALA A 26 10.77 -0.46 17.86
C ALA A 26 10.29 0.97 17.51
N ASN A 27 11.08 1.73 16.76
CA ASN A 27 10.79 3.13 16.41
C ASN A 27 10.29 3.30 14.97
N ARG A 28 9.99 2.20 14.26
CA ARG A 28 9.62 2.20 12.86
C ARG A 28 8.29 1.51 12.63
N GLN A 29 7.57 1.91 11.60
CA GLN A 29 6.41 1.15 11.14
C GLN A 29 6.84 -0.20 10.57
N ILE A 30 5.99 -1.20 10.70
CA ILE A 30 6.26 -2.54 10.18
C ILE A 30 6.41 -2.50 8.65
N SER A 31 5.61 -1.70 7.96
CA SER A 31 5.70 -1.50 6.52
C SER A 31 7.07 -0.98 6.06
N ASP A 32 7.75 -0.15 6.85
CA ASP A 32 9.07 0.34 6.50
C ASP A 32 10.08 -0.80 6.30
N PHE A 33 10.00 -1.84 7.13
CA PHE A 33 10.88 -3.00 6.99
C PHE A 33 10.59 -3.76 5.70
N ILE A 34 9.31 -3.91 5.35
CA ILE A 34 8.87 -4.59 4.13
C ILE A 34 9.31 -3.77 2.91
N TYR A 35 9.18 -2.45 2.96
CA TYR A 35 9.58 -1.56 1.88
C TYR A 35 11.09 -1.55 1.67
N ASP A 36 11.87 -1.46 2.75
CA ASP A 36 13.33 -1.55 2.67
C ASP A 36 13.77 -2.89 2.09
N TYR A 37 13.18 -3.99 2.55
CA TYR A 37 13.47 -5.33 2.02
C TYR A 37 13.15 -5.42 0.52
N THR A 38 12.00 -4.91 0.10
CA THR A 38 11.61 -4.92 -1.31
C THR A 38 12.52 -4.06 -2.17
N ALA A 39 12.92 -2.89 -1.66
CA ALA A 39 13.88 -2.04 -2.36
C ALA A 39 15.24 -2.73 -2.53
N GLN A 40 15.76 -3.38 -1.47
CA GLN A 40 16.98 -4.16 -1.54
C GLN A 40 16.87 -5.35 -2.50
N PHE A 41 15.74 -6.06 -2.47
CA PHE A 41 15.47 -7.13 -3.44
C PHE A 41 15.52 -6.61 -4.87
N TRP A 42 14.90 -5.46 -5.14
CA TRP A 42 14.91 -4.83 -6.47
C TRP A 42 16.31 -4.45 -6.91
N GLU A 43 17.12 -3.90 -6.02
CA GLU A 43 18.52 -3.53 -6.30
C GLU A 43 19.40 -4.74 -6.56
N ASN A 44 19.31 -5.75 -5.72
CA ASN A 44 20.16 -6.95 -5.82
C ASN A 44 19.88 -7.78 -7.07
N TYR A 45 18.63 -7.78 -7.52
CA TYR A 45 18.20 -8.52 -8.71
C TYR A 45 17.89 -7.59 -9.91
N ARG A 46 18.63 -6.49 -10.04
CA ARG A 46 18.36 -5.43 -11.02
C ARG A 46 18.21 -5.94 -12.44
N ASN A 47 19.01 -6.89 -12.88
CA ASN A 47 19.09 -7.40 -14.25
C ASN A 47 18.32 -8.73 -14.45
N VAL A 48 17.52 -9.13 -13.51
CA VAL A 48 16.75 -10.37 -13.57
C VAL A 48 15.26 -10.04 -13.64
N PRO A 49 14.49 -10.69 -14.54
CA PRO A 49 13.03 -10.60 -14.50
C PRO A 49 12.51 -11.04 -13.12
N LYS A 50 11.61 -10.25 -12.55
CA LYS A 50 11.13 -10.49 -11.19
C LYS A 50 9.72 -10.00 -10.99
N ILE A 51 9.05 -10.63 -10.04
CA ILE A 51 7.75 -10.20 -9.51
C ILE A 51 7.91 -10.07 -8.00
N ALA A 52 7.37 -9.01 -7.43
CA ALA A 52 7.24 -8.86 -5.99
C ALA A 52 5.80 -8.51 -5.65
N THR A 53 5.27 -9.17 -4.64
CA THR A 53 3.96 -8.85 -4.06
C THR A 53 4.18 -8.41 -2.63
N ILE A 54 3.67 -7.22 -2.31
CA ILE A 54 3.67 -6.68 -0.95
C ILE A 54 2.22 -6.65 -0.49
N GLN A 55 1.96 -7.26 0.65
CA GLN A 55 0.66 -7.19 1.30
C GLN A 55 0.79 -6.42 2.60
N SER A 56 -0.02 -5.38 2.77
CA SER A 56 -0.09 -4.57 3.97
C SER A 56 -1.46 -4.74 4.64
N PHE A 57 -1.44 -4.88 5.97
CA PHE A 57 -2.65 -4.97 6.79
C PHE A 57 -2.85 -3.71 7.65
N GLU A 58 -2.04 -2.68 7.47
CA GLU A 58 -2.04 -1.51 8.35
C GLU A 58 -3.31 -0.66 8.20
N THR A 59 -3.97 -0.74 7.07
CA THR A 59 -5.24 -0.05 6.82
C THR A 59 -6.46 -0.90 7.23
N HIS A 60 -6.25 -2.15 7.63
CA HIS A 60 -7.30 -3.08 8.04
C HIS A 60 -7.76 -2.80 9.47
N GLN A 61 -8.45 -1.69 9.68
CA GLN A 61 -8.95 -1.27 10.99
C GLN A 61 -10.38 -0.73 10.94
N VAL A 62 -11.10 -0.99 12.04
CA VAL A 62 -12.48 -0.53 12.25
C VAL A 62 -12.61 1.00 12.16
N SER A 63 -11.58 1.73 12.56
CA SER A 63 -11.60 3.21 12.59
C SER A 63 -11.33 3.88 11.27
N MET A 64 -10.87 3.14 10.24
CA MET A 64 -10.44 3.65 8.92
C MET A 64 -9.35 4.75 8.96
N SER A 65 -8.93 5.17 10.15
CA SER A 65 -8.02 6.32 10.33
C SER A 65 -6.55 5.98 10.10
N THR A 66 -6.21 4.72 9.99
CA THR A 66 -4.83 4.28 9.83
C THR A 66 -4.27 4.48 8.43
N SER A 67 -5.12 4.60 7.42
CA SER A 67 -4.72 5.00 6.06
C SER A 67 -3.98 6.34 6.04
N ILE A 68 -4.39 7.29 6.89
CA ILE A 68 -3.72 8.60 7.04
C ILE A 68 -2.28 8.45 7.55
N LEU A 69 -2.01 7.43 8.37
CA LEU A 69 -0.66 7.15 8.85
C LEU A 69 0.16 6.38 7.83
N PHE A 70 -0.47 5.50 7.09
CA PHE A 70 0.17 4.67 6.08
C PHE A 70 0.60 5.48 4.85
N ASP A 71 -0.23 6.41 4.41
CA ASP A 71 -0.07 7.15 3.16
C ASP A 71 1.30 7.83 3.00
N PRO A 72 1.84 8.61 3.97
CA PRO A 72 3.14 9.25 3.82
C PRO A 72 4.31 8.28 3.65
N TYR A 73 4.25 7.11 4.28
CA TYR A 73 5.28 6.08 4.16
C TYR A 73 5.22 5.41 2.80
N PHE A 74 4.02 5.10 2.34
CA PHE A 74 3.80 4.52 1.03
C PHE A 74 4.22 5.49 -0.08
N GLU A 75 3.87 6.77 0.04
CA GLU A 75 4.33 7.82 -0.87
C GLU A 75 5.87 7.89 -0.92
N SER A 76 6.52 7.94 0.24
CA SER A 76 7.98 7.99 0.34
C SER A 76 8.64 6.79 -0.31
N TYR A 77 8.09 5.59 -0.08
CA TYR A 77 8.56 4.36 -0.70
C TYR A 77 8.44 4.40 -2.22
N LEU A 78 7.28 4.78 -2.76
CA LEU A 78 7.07 4.87 -4.21
C LEU A 78 7.97 5.93 -4.86
N LYS A 79 8.13 7.09 -4.24
CA LYS A 79 9.05 8.12 -4.70
C LYS A 79 10.49 7.60 -4.73
N GLY A 80 10.94 6.92 -3.69
CA GLY A 80 12.26 6.30 -3.64
C GLY A 80 12.49 5.28 -4.76
N MET A 81 11.49 4.47 -5.08
CA MET A 81 11.55 3.51 -6.19
C MET A 81 11.63 4.22 -7.56
N LEU A 82 10.86 5.28 -7.74
CA LEU A 82 10.86 6.10 -8.96
C LEU A 82 12.19 6.82 -9.15
N ASP A 83 12.69 7.51 -8.13
CA ASP A 83 13.93 8.29 -8.17
C ASP A 83 15.15 7.41 -8.49
N LYS A 84 15.16 6.20 -7.95
CA LYS A 84 16.20 5.19 -8.24
C LYS A 84 16.00 4.49 -9.59
N GLY A 85 14.97 4.82 -10.34
CA GLY A 85 14.66 4.21 -11.64
C GLY A 85 14.25 2.73 -11.58
N MET A 86 13.89 2.23 -10.40
CA MET A 86 13.54 0.82 -10.19
C MET A 86 12.26 0.41 -10.94
N LEU A 87 11.34 1.36 -11.12
CA LEU A 87 10.07 1.14 -11.83
C LEU A 87 10.14 1.43 -13.33
N ARG A 88 11.33 1.74 -13.88
CA ARG A 88 11.48 2.16 -15.27
C ARG A 88 11.02 1.11 -16.30
N ASN A 89 11.19 -0.17 -15.98
CA ASN A 89 10.80 -1.31 -16.80
C ASN A 89 9.86 -2.26 -16.05
N SER A 90 9.07 -1.75 -15.12
CA SER A 90 8.18 -2.54 -14.30
C SER A 90 6.79 -1.96 -14.30
N ILE A 91 5.78 -2.79 -14.38
CA ILE A 91 4.39 -2.39 -14.18
C ILE A 91 4.11 -2.51 -12.68
N LEU A 92 3.53 -1.46 -12.10
CA LEU A 92 3.10 -1.45 -10.70
C LEU A 92 1.58 -1.56 -10.65
N PHE A 93 1.10 -2.52 -9.86
CA PHE A 93 -0.30 -2.63 -9.47
C PHE A 93 -0.44 -2.24 -7.99
N VAL A 94 -1.35 -1.34 -7.70
CA VAL A 94 -1.80 -1.05 -6.34
C VAL A 94 -3.26 -1.47 -6.27
N THR A 95 -3.56 -2.44 -5.42
CA THR A 95 -4.91 -3.00 -5.34
C THR A 95 -5.29 -3.28 -3.89
N SER A 96 -6.58 -3.23 -3.61
CA SER A 96 -7.17 -3.79 -2.40
C SER A 96 -7.98 -5.04 -2.74
N ASP A 97 -8.20 -5.91 -1.77
CA ASP A 97 -9.06 -7.09 -1.86
C ASP A 97 -10.54 -6.69 -1.85
N HIS A 98 -10.92 -5.79 -0.98
CA HIS A 98 -12.26 -5.22 -0.84
C HIS A 98 -12.21 -3.94 0.01
N GLY A 99 -13.32 -3.22 0.09
CA GLY A 99 -13.50 -2.13 1.03
C GLY A 99 -13.87 -2.60 2.43
N ILE A 100 -14.15 -1.68 3.31
CA ILE A 100 -14.45 -1.99 4.71
C ILE A 100 -15.74 -2.82 4.85
N HIS A 101 -15.73 -3.87 5.67
CA HIS A 101 -16.86 -4.77 5.85
C HIS A 101 -17.30 -4.98 7.30
N TYR A 102 -16.60 -4.37 8.24
CA TYR A 102 -16.99 -4.38 9.66
C TYR A 102 -16.89 -2.99 10.30
N GLY A 103 -17.43 -2.85 11.48
CA GLY A 103 -17.49 -1.59 12.20
C GLY A 103 -18.88 -1.00 12.16
N ASN A 104 -19.02 0.21 11.69
CA ASN A 104 -20.25 0.96 11.76
C ASN A 104 -21.39 0.28 10.96
N ARG A 105 -22.60 0.28 11.50
CA ARG A 105 -23.82 -0.18 10.80
C ARG A 105 -24.01 0.51 9.45
N PHE A 106 -23.49 1.73 9.30
CA PHE A 106 -23.52 2.50 8.06
C PHE A 106 -22.98 1.70 6.86
N VAL A 107 -21.81 1.08 6.99
CA VAL A 107 -21.16 0.32 5.89
C VAL A 107 -22.04 -0.83 5.38
N LYS A 108 -22.83 -1.47 6.23
CA LYS A 108 -23.66 -2.63 5.85
C LYS A 108 -25.03 -2.26 5.29
N TYR A 109 -25.58 -1.11 5.69
CA TYR A 109 -27.00 -0.80 5.47
C TYR A 109 -27.25 0.35 4.51
N THR A 110 -26.22 1.11 4.11
CA THR A 110 -26.35 2.14 3.10
C THR A 110 -25.87 1.66 1.72
N GLU A 111 -26.31 2.31 0.67
CA GLU A 111 -25.88 2.01 -0.70
C GLU A 111 -24.40 2.37 -0.90
N GLU A 112 -23.99 3.51 -0.35
CA GLU A 112 -22.61 3.98 -0.36
C GLU A 112 -21.68 2.99 0.33
N GLY A 113 -22.04 2.51 1.51
CA GLY A 113 -21.25 1.54 2.24
C GLY A 113 -21.14 0.20 1.50
N ARG A 114 -22.21 -0.25 0.84
CA ARG A 114 -22.16 -1.46 0.00
C ARG A 114 -21.30 -1.27 -1.23
N THR A 115 -21.37 -0.09 -1.86
CA THR A 115 -20.54 0.25 -3.01
C THR A 115 -19.07 0.30 -2.63
N GLU A 116 -18.74 0.99 -1.55
CA GLU A 116 -17.38 1.08 -1.03
C GLU A 116 -16.79 -0.32 -0.71
N HIS A 117 -17.59 -1.19 -0.09
CA HIS A 117 -17.16 -2.55 0.21
C HIS A 117 -16.88 -3.38 -1.06
N LYS A 118 -17.68 -3.21 -2.12
CA LYS A 118 -17.62 -4.02 -3.34
C LYS A 118 -16.76 -3.43 -4.45
N ALA A 119 -16.28 -2.21 -4.29
CA ALA A 119 -15.44 -1.52 -5.27
C ALA A 119 -13.98 -1.41 -4.79
N PRO A 120 -13.21 -2.51 -4.88
CA PRO A 120 -11.81 -2.48 -4.48
C PRO A 120 -11.00 -1.53 -5.34
N LEU A 121 -9.98 -0.92 -4.72
CA LEU A 121 -9.03 -0.08 -5.45
C LEU A 121 -8.24 -0.93 -6.44
N LEU A 122 -8.09 -0.42 -7.66
CA LEU A 122 -7.14 -0.92 -8.64
C LEU A 122 -6.49 0.27 -9.36
N ILE A 123 -5.20 0.45 -9.13
CA ILE A 123 -4.37 1.40 -9.86
C ILE A 123 -3.29 0.61 -10.59
N MET A 124 -3.11 0.89 -11.86
CA MET A 124 -2.03 0.34 -12.66
C MET A 124 -1.15 1.47 -13.19
N VAL A 125 0.14 1.41 -12.89
CA VAL A 125 1.13 2.35 -13.39
C VAL A 125 2.02 1.66 -14.42
N VAL A 126 1.92 2.11 -15.66
CA VAL A 126 2.69 1.55 -16.78
C VAL A 126 3.69 2.60 -17.26
N PRO A 127 5.00 2.33 -17.22
CA PRO A 127 6.01 3.25 -17.67
C PRO A 127 5.91 3.55 -19.17
N LYS A 128 6.23 4.78 -19.57
CA LYS A 128 6.26 5.19 -20.98
C LYS A 128 7.22 4.36 -21.82
N THR A 129 8.27 3.80 -21.23
CA THR A 129 9.19 2.87 -21.90
C THR A 129 8.50 1.59 -22.35
N ILE A 130 7.53 1.12 -21.60
CA ILE A 130 6.73 -0.08 -21.92
C ILE A 130 5.67 0.27 -22.95
N THR A 131 4.89 1.33 -22.74
CA THR A 131 3.85 1.74 -23.71
C THR A 131 4.43 2.21 -25.06
N GLY A 132 5.64 2.75 -25.06
CA GLY A 132 6.34 3.08 -26.31
C GLY A 132 6.85 1.85 -27.06
N ARG A 133 7.15 0.76 -26.36
CA ARG A 133 7.55 -0.52 -26.94
C ARG A 133 6.37 -1.38 -27.40
N PHE A 134 5.23 -1.23 -26.75
CA PHE A 134 3.99 -1.96 -26.98
C PHE A 134 2.83 -0.96 -27.12
N PRO A 135 2.66 -0.31 -28.28
CA PRO A 135 1.63 0.71 -28.49
C PRO A 135 0.22 0.18 -28.26
N GLU A 136 -0.04 -1.07 -28.63
CA GLU A 136 -1.32 -1.76 -28.43
C GLU A 136 -1.73 -1.85 -26.96
N LEU A 137 -0.77 -1.92 -26.05
CA LEU A 137 -1.07 -1.89 -24.60
C LEU A 137 -1.60 -0.52 -24.18
N LYS A 138 -1.06 0.56 -24.75
CA LYS A 138 -1.54 1.91 -24.46
C LYS A 138 -3.01 2.06 -24.89
N ASP A 139 -3.34 1.61 -26.09
CA ASP A 139 -4.69 1.70 -26.64
C ASP A 139 -5.69 0.89 -25.79
N ALA A 140 -5.30 -0.32 -25.38
CA ALA A 140 -6.11 -1.16 -24.51
C ALA A 140 -6.33 -0.57 -23.10
N LEU A 141 -5.41 0.26 -22.60
CA LEU A 141 -5.52 0.91 -21.28
C LEU A 141 -6.36 2.20 -21.31
N THR A 142 -6.62 2.75 -22.49
CA THR A 142 -7.35 4.01 -22.68
C THR A 142 -8.74 3.84 -23.31
N ALA A 143 -9.07 2.61 -23.71
CA ALA A 143 -10.39 2.23 -24.22
C ALA A 143 -11.42 2.00 -23.10
#